data_1cf68605ffd40447e5d2c3e5d77951bb
#
_entry.id   1cf68605ffd40447e5d2c3e5d77951bb
#
_cell.length_a   1.000
_cell.length_b   1.000
_cell.length_c   1.000
_cell.angle_alpha   90.00
_cell.angle_beta   90.00
_cell.angle_gamma   90.00
#
_symmetry.space_group_name_H-M   'P 1'
#
loop_
_entity.id
_entity.type
_entity.pdbx_description
1 polymer ?
#
loop_
_entity_poly.entity_id
_entity_poly.type
_entity_poly.pdbx_seq_one_letter_code
_entity_poly.pdbx_strand_id
1 'polypeptide(L)'
;MVIQSKRAWIAGQFIPAQVEVEEGKISNIYPYGTKAADEDFGEKRIVPGFIDVHTHGAYGFDTNDAEEEGLRDWMKRIPEEGVTAILPTTVTQMPDVLTKAVANVAKVVEEGYEGAEILGIHFEGPYLDMEYKGAQPPEAIAVPTVEQFKMYQEAAHGLIKYITMAPEHDPDFALTHYCSQTGVVVSMGHSSATYEQALMGIANGAMSMTHVYNGMTPYHHRKPGLVGTAMRVRDIYGEVICDGCHSHLAALNNFFTAKGRDYSVMISDSLRAKHCPPGGNYELGGHPIEIGEDGLARLKGTDTIAGSTLNMNKGLKILVEDAMVPFDTALNSCTINPARVLRVDDRKGRLVAGYDADMVVLEDDYSVAQTYCRGTAML
;
A
#
# COMPACT_ATOMS: atom_id res chain seq x y z
N MET A 1 -27.76 3.71 9.18
CA MET A 1 -27.03 4.92 9.67
C MET A 1 -26.94 5.93 8.54
N VAL A 2 -27.16 7.21 8.83
CA VAL A 2 -27.06 8.31 7.85
C VAL A 2 -25.98 9.30 8.32
N ILE A 3 -24.93 9.44 7.51
CA ILE A 3 -23.79 10.33 7.76
C ILE A 3 -23.85 11.47 6.75
N GLN A 4 -23.58 12.70 7.16
CA GLN A 4 -23.61 13.82 6.22
C GLN A 4 -22.43 14.77 6.38
N SER A 5 -22.10 15.43 5.28
CA SER A 5 -21.15 16.55 5.22
C SER A 5 -21.52 17.48 4.05
N LYS A 6 -21.16 18.74 4.17
CA LYS A 6 -21.23 19.69 3.04
C LYS A 6 -20.10 19.45 2.02
N ARG A 7 -19.13 18.57 2.34
CA ARG A 7 -17.97 18.27 1.51
C ARG A 7 -17.74 16.76 1.41
N ALA A 8 -18.69 16.00 0.83
CA ALA A 8 -18.53 14.60 0.49
C ALA A 8 -17.92 14.47 -0.93
N TRP A 9 -16.91 13.61 -1.10
CA TRP A 9 -16.22 13.39 -2.37
C TRP A 9 -17.00 12.45 -3.27
N ILE A 10 -17.83 13.03 -4.13
CA ILE A 10 -18.71 12.28 -5.04
C ILE A 10 -18.36 12.62 -6.49
N ALA A 11 -18.14 11.60 -7.30
CA ALA A 11 -17.88 11.74 -8.74
C ALA A 11 -16.74 12.73 -9.09
N GLY A 12 -15.70 12.78 -8.25
CA GLY A 12 -14.51 13.62 -8.51
C GLY A 12 -14.62 15.06 -8.03
N GLN A 13 -15.57 15.38 -7.17
CA GLN A 13 -15.74 16.73 -6.61
C GLN A 13 -16.37 16.68 -5.19
N PHE A 14 -16.15 17.72 -4.41
CA PHE A 14 -16.84 17.88 -3.13
C PHE A 14 -18.22 18.45 -3.33
N ILE A 15 -19.25 17.79 -2.83
CA ILE A 15 -20.65 18.25 -2.83
C ILE A 15 -21.30 18.02 -1.46
N PRO A 16 -22.31 18.84 -1.08
CA PRO A 16 -23.10 18.56 0.10
C PRO A 16 -23.95 17.29 -0.09
N ALA A 17 -23.69 16.27 0.71
CA ALA A 17 -24.34 14.97 0.58
C ALA A 17 -24.54 14.25 1.92
N GLN A 18 -25.47 13.31 1.90
CA GLN A 18 -25.69 12.28 2.91
C GLN A 18 -25.33 10.93 2.32
N VAL A 19 -24.64 10.11 3.12
CA VAL A 19 -24.31 8.71 2.83
C VAL A 19 -25.12 7.85 3.79
N GLU A 20 -26.02 7.03 3.26
CA GLU A 20 -26.78 6.06 4.03
C GLU A 20 -26.04 4.72 4.00
N VAL A 21 -25.88 4.12 5.18
CA VAL A 21 -25.14 2.87 5.39
C VAL A 21 -26.06 1.82 5.97
N GLU A 22 -26.12 0.65 5.31
CA GLU A 22 -26.85 -0.53 5.73
C GLU A 22 -25.99 -1.78 5.51
N GLU A 23 -25.91 -2.66 6.49
CA GLU A 23 -25.17 -3.93 6.43
C GLU A 23 -23.72 -3.78 5.91
N GLY A 24 -23.02 -2.73 6.36
CA GLY A 24 -21.64 -2.46 5.99
C GLY A 24 -21.43 -1.87 4.60
N LYS A 25 -22.50 -1.56 3.87
CA LYS A 25 -22.46 -0.99 2.52
C LYS A 25 -23.13 0.38 2.46
N ILE A 26 -22.70 1.17 1.49
CA ILE A 26 -23.42 2.40 1.12
C ILE A 26 -24.72 1.97 0.42
N SER A 27 -25.87 2.14 1.08
CA SER A 27 -27.16 1.79 0.48
C SER A 27 -27.66 2.89 -0.45
N ASN A 28 -27.49 4.15 -0.08
CA ASN A 28 -27.90 5.30 -0.88
C ASN A 28 -27.03 6.53 -0.63
N ILE A 29 -27.07 7.48 -1.57
CA ILE A 29 -26.49 8.82 -1.43
C ILE A 29 -27.56 9.84 -1.75
N TYR A 30 -27.76 10.81 -0.85
CA TYR A 30 -28.79 11.85 -0.96
C TYR A 30 -28.14 13.25 -0.91
N PRO A 31 -28.85 14.30 -1.38
CA PRO A 31 -28.49 15.66 -1.04
C PRO A 31 -28.45 15.88 0.48
N TYR A 32 -27.54 16.73 0.93
CA TYR A 32 -27.40 17.09 2.34
C TYR A 32 -28.74 17.55 2.94
N GLY A 33 -29.08 17.04 4.14
CA GLY A 33 -30.29 17.41 4.86
C GLY A 33 -31.59 16.76 4.33
N THR A 34 -31.50 15.73 3.46
CA THR A 34 -32.71 15.01 2.96
C THR A 34 -33.37 14.16 4.02
N LYS A 35 -32.57 13.50 4.87
CA LYS A 35 -33.02 12.66 5.98
C LYS A 35 -32.45 13.19 7.31
N ALA A 36 -33.05 12.78 8.45
CA ALA A 36 -32.41 12.98 9.75
C ALA A 36 -31.04 12.24 9.73
N ALA A 37 -29.98 12.96 10.03
CA ALA A 37 -28.63 12.39 10.07
C ALA A 37 -28.35 11.85 11.49
N ASP A 38 -27.70 10.69 11.54
CA ASP A 38 -27.15 10.15 12.79
C ASP A 38 -25.85 10.91 13.16
N GLU A 39 -25.06 11.28 12.14
CA GLU A 39 -23.84 12.05 12.30
C GLU A 39 -23.73 13.17 11.26
N ASP A 40 -23.40 14.39 11.71
CA ASP A 40 -23.21 15.56 10.87
C ASP A 40 -21.79 16.12 11.05
N PHE A 41 -20.98 15.99 10.02
CA PHE A 41 -19.59 16.45 10.02
C PHE A 41 -19.42 17.90 9.49
N GLY A 42 -20.50 18.58 9.16
CA GLY A 42 -20.49 20.01 8.76
C GLY A 42 -19.59 20.26 7.55
N GLU A 43 -18.51 21.03 7.73
CA GLU A 43 -17.56 21.39 6.67
C GLU A 43 -16.40 20.40 6.52
N LYS A 44 -16.30 19.32 7.32
CA LYS A 44 -15.25 18.33 7.18
C LYS A 44 -15.41 17.53 5.89
N ARG A 45 -14.30 17.07 5.34
CA ARG A 45 -14.30 16.31 4.08
C ARG A 45 -14.59 14.84 4.33
N ILE A 46 -15.61 14.26 3.67
CA ILE A 46 -15.80 12.81 3.63
C ILE A 46 -15.20 12.30 2.31
N VAL A 47 -14.23 11.39 2.39
CA VAL A 47 -13.56 10.76 1.26
C VAL A 47 -13.65 9.23 1.37
N PRO A 48 -13.42 8.44 0.29
CA PRO A 48 -13.29 6.99 0.38
C PRO A 48 -12.15 6.59 1.32
N GLY A 49 -12.30 5.45 1.99
CA GLY A 49 -11.25 4.88 2.83
C GLY A 49 -9.96 4.61 2.08
N PHE A 50 -8.82 4.83 2.74
CA PHE A 50 -7.51 4.61 2.15
C PHE A 50 -7.18 3.11 2.10
N ILE A 51 -6.45 2.72 1.06
CA ILE A 51 -5.96 1.35 0.84
C ILE A 51 -4.45 1.40 0.73
N ASP A 52 -3.74 0.70 1.62
CA ASP A 52 -2.29 0.58 1.61
C ASP A 52 -1.87 -0.82 1.15
N VAL A 53 -1.31 -0.93 -0.05
CA VAL A 53 -0.94 -2.21 -0.66
C VAL A 53 0.50 -2.63 -0.36
N HIS A 54 1.25 -1.81 0.39
CA HIS A 54 2.63 -2.10 0.73
C HIS A 54 2.96 -1.53 2.13
N THR A 55 2.91 -2.39 3.13
CA THR A 55 3.12 -2.01 4.54
C THR A 55 3.53 -3.24 5.36
N HIS A 56 4.73 -3.21 5.97
CA HIS A 56 5.30 -4.35 6.71
C HIS A 56 4.78 -4.45 8.13
N GLY A 57 4.47 -3.32 8.75
CA GLY A 57 4.03 -3.31 10.13
C GLY A 57 3.76 -1.93 10.71
N ALA A 58 3.32 -1.92 11.96
CA ALA A 58 3.13 -0.75 12.80
C ALA A 58 2.97 -1.20 14.27
N TYR A 59 3.01 -0.25 15.21
CA TYR A 59 2.72 -0.48 16.63
C TYR A 59 3.59 -1.56 17.29
N GLY A 60 4.81 -1.78 16.80
CA GLY A 60 5.74 -2.79 17.30
C GLY A 60 5.64 -4.16 16.62
N PHE A 61 4.62 -4.38 15.80
CA PHE A 61 4.38 -5.62 15.07
C PHE A 61 4.91 -5.54 13.63
N ASP A 62 5.44 -6.64 13.13
CA ASP A 62 5.85 -6.87 11.75
C ASP A 62 5.18 -8.14 11.21
N THR A 63 4.81 -8.15 9.94
CA THR A 63 4.15 -9.30 9.32
C THR A 63 4.94 -10.60 9.48
N ASN A 64 6.29 -10.52 9.46
CA ASN A 64 7.18 -11.68 9.64
C ASN A 64 7.22 -12.21 11.08
N ASP A 65 6.70 -11.50 12.08
CA ASP A 65 6.63 -11.99 13.46
C ASP A 65 5.69 -13.20 13.59
N ALA A 66 4.73 -13.31 12.69
CA ALA A 66 3.72 -14.37 12.69
C ALA A 66 2.95 -14.47 14.02
N GLU A 67 2.59 -13.32 14.59
CA GLU A 67 1.83 -13.20 15.84
C GLU A 67 0.40 -12.73 15.57
N GLU A 68 -0.60 -13.51 15.94
CA GLU A 68 -2.00 -13.23 15.67
C GLU A 68 -2.48 -11.94 16.36
N GLU A 69 -2.13 -11.77 17.64
CA GLU A 69 -2.55 -10.62 18.44
C GLU A 69 -1.97 -9.32 17.91
N GLY A 70 -0.70 -9.34 17.47
CA GLY A 70 -0.06 -8.18 16.86
C GLY A 70 -0.75 -7.75 15.56
N LEU A 71 -1.11 -8.71 14.71
CA LEU A 71 -1.85 -8.43 13.47
C LEU A 71 -3.26 -7.91 13.76
N ARG A 72 -3.98 -8.49 14.73
CA ARG A 72 -5.34 -8.03 15.14
C ARG A 72 -5.30 -6.62 15.72
N ASP A 73 -4.33 -6.31 16.58
CA ASP A 73 -4.16 -4.96 17.15
C ASP A 73 -3.86 -3.94 16.06
N TRP A 74 -2.98 -4.30 15.11
CA TRP A 74 -2.69 -3.45 13.97
C TRP A 74 -3.94 -3.14 13.13
N MET A 75 -4.75 -4.15 12.76
CA MET A 75 -5.98 -3.93 11.98
C MET A 75 -6.99 -3.05 12.70
N LYS A 76 -7.08 -3.16 14.01
CA LYS A 76 -7.97 -2.35 14.83
C LYS A 76 -7.54 -0.88 14.92
N ARG A 77 -6.22 -0.62 14.89
CA ARG A 77 -5.65 0.72 15.12
C ARG A 77 -5.31 1.49 13.85
N ILE A 78 -4.95 0.81 12.75
CA ILE A 78 -4.56 1.48 11.51
C ILE A 78 -5.62 2.45 10.94
N PRO A 79 -6.94 2.31 11.23
CA PRO A 79 -7.94 3.31 10.88
C PRO A 79 -7.70 4.72 11.47
N GLU A 80 -6.85 4.87 12.50
CA GLU A 80 -6.44 6.18 13.04
C GLU A 80 -5.81 7.09 11.97
N GLU A 81 -5.30 6.55 10.89
CA GLU A 81 -4.72 7.28 9.76
C GLU A 81 -5.58 7.23 8.48
N GLY A 82 -6.84 6.79 8.62
CA GLY A 82 -7.80 6.73 7.51
C GLY A 82 -7.70 5.46 6.66
N VAL A 83 -6.88 4.49 7.05
CA VAL A 83 -6.73 3.23 6.32
C VAL A 83 -7.87 2.29 6.65
N THR A 84 -8.59 1.83 5.64
CA THR A 84 -9.73 0.89 5.76
C THR A 84 -9.42 -0.48 5.17
N ALA A 85 -8.33 -0.60 4.41
CA ALA A 85 -7.88 -1.87 3.87
C ALA A 85 -6.37 -1.86 3.62
N ILE A 86 -5.73 -3.04 3.77
CA ILE A 86 -4.28 -3.22 3.57
C ILE A 86 -3.93 -4.55 2.92
N LEU A 87 -2.68 -4.64 2.46
CA LEU A 87 -1.96 -5.90 2.27
C LEU A 87 -0.82 -5.96 3.28
N PRO A 88 -0.91 -6.73 4.40
CA PRO A 88 0.26 -7.02 5.21
C PRO A 88 1.38 -7.55 4.33
N THR A 89 2.56 -6.91 4.42
CA THR A 89 3.68 -7.15 3.50
C THR A 89 4.80 -7.90 4.22
N THR A 90 5.27 -9.02 3.63
CA THR A 90 6.43 -9.74 4.16
C THR A 90 7.72 -9.02 3.79
N VAL A 91 8.75 -9.20 4.61
CA VAL A 91 10.16 -8.85 4.29
C VAL A 91 10.88 -10.14 3.90
N THR A 92 11.81 -10.08 2.95
CA THR A 92 12.70 -11.20 2.59
C THR A 92 13.21 -11.90 3.84
N GLN A 93 13.01 -13.21 3.92
CA GLN A 93 13.48 -14.05 5.03
C GLN A 93 13.59 -15.52 4.60
N MET A 94 14.13 -16.37 5.50
CA MET A 94 14.24 -17.80 5.26
C MET A 94 12.86 -18.44 5.04
N PRO A 95 12.75 -19.50 4.23
CA PRO A 95 11.48 -20.08 3.82
C PRO A 95 10.53 -20.47 4.95
N ASP A 96 11.06 -20.94 6.07
CA ASP A 96 10.23 -21.32 7.22
C ASP A 96 9.60 -20.10 7.93
N VAL A 97 10.31 -18.98 7.98
CA VAL A 97 9.79 -17.71 8.52
C VAL A 97 8.69 -17.17 7.62
N LEU A 98 8.92 -17.10 6.30
CA LEU A 98 7.93 -16.62 5.32
C LEU A 98 6.68 -17.51 5.33
N THR A 99 6.85 -18.83 5.40
CA THR A 99 5.72 -19.78 5.48
C THR A 99 4.86 -19.53 6.73
N LYS A 100 5.48 -19.29 7.88
CA LYS A 100 4.76 -18.96 9.12
C LYS A 100 4.08 -17.61 9.05
N ALA A 101 4.74 -16.60 8.47
CA ALA A 101 4.19 -15.26 8.31
C ALA A 101 2.89 -15.28 7.49
N VAL A 102 2.92 -15.88 6.30
CA VAL A 102 1.73 -15.93 5.43
C VAL A 102 0.62 -16.82 6.00
N ALA A 103 0.98 -17.91 6.70
CA ALA A 103 0.00 -18.77 7.38
C ALA A 103 -0.69 -18.05 8.55
N ASN A 104 0.05 -17.21 9.29
CA ASN A 104 -0.52 -16.39 10.36
C ASN A 104 -1.58 -15.40 9.83
N VAL A 105 -1.28 -14.72 8.72
CA VAL A 105 -2.25 -13.82 8.09
C VAL A 105 -3.50 -14.60 7.65
N ALA A 106 -3.32 -15.77 7.02
CA ALA A 106 -4.44 -16.60 6.59
C ALA A 106 -5.32 -17.02 7.77
N LYS A 107 -4.70 -17.45 8.88
CA LYS A 107 -5.40 -17.84 10.09
C LYS A 107 -6.23 -16.68 10.68
N VAL A 108 -5.64 -15.51 10.83
CA VAL A 108 -6.35 -14.32 11.35
C VAL A 108 -7.54 -13.95 10.47
N VAL A 109 -7.38 -14.02 9.13
CA VAL A 109 -8.48 -13.75 8.20
C VAL A 109 -9.61 -14.76 8.35
N GLU A 110 -9.31 -16.05 8.48
CA GLU A 110 -10.33 -17.10 8.65
C GLU A 110 -11.07 -17.03 9.97
N GLU A 111 -10.37 -16.70 11.05
CA GLU A 111 -10.96 -16.58 12.39
C GLU A 111 -11.78 -15.28 12.57
N GLY A 112 -11.57 -14.29 11.70
CA GLY A 112 -12.18 -12.98 11.78
C GLY A 112 -11.46 -12.02 12.75
N TYR A 113 -11.61 -10.72 12.49
CA TYR A 113 -10.97 -9.63 13.25
C TYR A 113 -11.74 -8.33 13.03
N GLU A 114 -11.46 -7.30 13.85
CA GLU A 114 -12.05 -5.97 13.76
C GLU A 114 -11.13 -5.00 13.01
N GLY A 115 -11.71 -3.94 12.41
CA GLY A 115 -10.97 -2.82 11.83
C GLY A 115 -10.78 -2.88 10.33
N ALA A 116 -9.59 -2.47 9.86
CA ALA A 116 -9.25 -2.42 8.45
C ALA A 116 -9.25 -3.82 7.81
N GLU A 117 -9.71 -3.93 6.57
CA GLU A 117 -9.78 -5.20 5.86
C GLU A 117 -8.41 -5.64 5.32
N ILE A 118 -8.04 -6.89 5.58
CA ILE A 118 -6.91 -7.54 4.91
C ILE A 118 -7.40 -8.05 3.55
N LEU A 119 -7.00 -7.38 2.46
CA LEU A 119 -7.41 -7.75 1.09
C LEU A 119 -6.60 -8.91 0.51
N GLY A 120 -5.56 -9.30 1.19
CA GLY A 120 -4.60 -10.33 0.82
C GLY A 120 -3.25 -10.04 1.44
N ILE A 121 -2.20 -10.66 0.92
CA ILE A 121 -0.82 -10.51 1.35
C ILE A 121 0.00 -9.94 0.19
N HIS A 122 0.86 -8.96 0.47
CA HIS A 122 1.93 -8.56 -0.41
C HIS A 122 3.20 -9.34 -0.03
N PHE A 123 3.70 -10.14 -0.96
CA PHE A 123 4.90 -10.96 -0.78
C PHE A 123 6.11 -10.22 -1.37
N GLU A 124 6.82 -9.44 -0.54
CA GLU A 124 7.99 -8.70 -0.98
C GLU A 124 9.27 -9.51 -0.76
N GLY A 125 9.88 -9.90 -1.86
CA GLY A 125 10.97 -10.88 -1.84
C GLY A 125 10.47 -12.32 -1.61
N PRO A 126 11.37 -13.29 -1.50
CA PRO A 126 12.84 -13.20 -1.49
C PRO A 126 13.49 -13.11 -2.88
N TYR A 127 12.74 -12.95 -3.93
CA TYR A 127 13.19 -13.02 -5.33
C TYR A 127 13.69 -11.66 -5.84
N LEU A 128 14.72 -11.14 -5.18
CA LEU A 128 15.23 -9.77 -5.36
C LEU A 128 16.65 -9.79 -5.95
N ASP A 129 17.10 -8.64 -6.47
CA ASP A 129 18.47 -8.44 -6.92
C ASP A 129 19.38 -8.05 -5.75
N MET A 130 20.58 -8.66 -5.70
CA MET A 130 21.53 -8.47 -4.62
C MET A 130 22.07 -7.02 -4.55
N GLU A 131 22.24 -6.35 -5.70
CA GLU A 131 22.73 -4.97 -5.76
C GLU A 131 21.66 -3.98 -5.28
N TYR A 132 20.38 -4.25 -5.61
CA TYR A 132 19.24 -3.39 -5.30
C TYR A 132 18.37 -3.87 -4.13
N LYS A 133 18.89 -4.78 -3.32
CA LYS A 133 18.17 -5.34 -2.16
C LYS A 133 17.77 -4.31 -1.08
N GLY A 134 18.40 -3.14 -1.05
CA GLY A 134 18.18 -2.15 0.00
C GLY A 134 18.46 -2.73 1.40
N ALA A 135 17.49 -2.62 2.29
CA ALA A 135 17.54 -3.14 3.65
C ALA A 135 17.19 -4.64 3.78
N GLN A 136 16.82 -5.31 2.68
CA GLN A 136 16.43 -6.73 2.69
C GLN A 136 17.61 -7.64 3.06
N PRO A 137 17.42 -8.73 3.86
CA PRO A 137 18.47 -9.67 4.27
C PRO A 137 19.11 -10.39 3.06
N PRO A 138 20.40 -10.21 2.79
CA PRO A 138 21.06 -10.79 1.62
C PRO A 138 21.14 -12.32 1.66
N GLU A 139 21.20 -12.90 2.85
CA GLU A 139 21.31 -14.35 3.05
C GLU A 139 20.06 -15.14 2.69
N ALA A 140 18.92 -14.45 2.60
CA ALA A 140 17.63 -15.06 2.28
C ALA A 140 17.16 -14.77 0.84
N ILE A 141 17.93 -14.00 0.05
CA ILE A 141 17.61 -13.76 -1.35
C ILE A 141 17.71 -15.07 -2.14
N ALA A 142 16.70 -15.35 -2.96
CA ALA A 142 16.55 -16.59 -3.69
C ALA A 142 16.22 -16.38 -5.16
N VAL A 143 16.50 -17.39 -5.98
CA VAL A 143 16.03 -17.43 -7.37
C VAL A 143 14.55 -17.83 -7.38
N PRO A 144 13.67 -17.10 -8.11
CA PRO A 144 12.26 -17.43 -8.17
C PRO A 144 12.00 -18.81 -8.80
N THR A 145 11.12 -19.58 -8.17
CA THR A 145 10.57 -20.82 -8.74
C THR A 145 9.08 -20.92 -8.46
N VAL A 146 8.33 -21.46 -9.42
CA VAL A 146 6.88 -21.68 -9.28
C VAL A 146 6.58 -22.64 -8.15
N GLU A 147 7.41 -23.68 -7.98
CA GLU A 147 7.23 -24.69 -6.94
C GLU A 147 7.33 -24.09 -5.53
N GLN A 148 8.36 -23.29 -5.29
CA GLN A 148 8.53 -22.62 -4.00
C GLN A 148 7.41 -21.61 -3.73
N PHE A 149 7.04 -20.83 -4.72
CA PHE A 149 5.93 -19.87 -4.56
C PHE A 149 4.59 -20.56 -4.25
N LYS A 150 4.31 -21.70 -4.89
CA LYS A 150 3.12 -22.51 -4.60
C LYS A 150 3.08 -22.98 -3.14
N MET A 151 4.21 -23.34 -2.54
CA MET A 151 4.27 -23.70 -1.11
C MET A 151 3.84 -22.53 -0.21
N TYR A 152 4.31 -21.31 -0.50
CA TYR A 152 3.87 -20.11 0.23
C TYR A 152 2.39 -19.81 -0.01
N GLN A 153 1.92 -19.94 -1.26
CA GLN A 153 0.53 -19.69 -1.61
C GLN A 153 -0.42 -20.70 -0.96
N GLU A 154 0.01 -21.96 -0.81
CA GLU A 154 -0.74 -22.98 -0.08
C GLU A 154 -0.81 -22.65 1.41
N ALA A 155 0.31 -22.28 2.04
CA ALA A 155 0.34 -21.85 3.43
C ALA A 155 -0.47 -20.58 3.70
N ALA A 156 -0.55 -19.69 2.72
CA ALA A 156 -1.37 -18.48 2.73
C ALA A 156 -2.85 -18.71 2.40
N HIS A 157 -3.29 -19.95 2.17
CA HIS A 157 -4.64 -20.30 1.72
C HIS A 157 -5.11 -19.48 0.49
N GLY A 158 -4.18 -19.17 -0.43
CA GLY A 158 -4.45 -18.38 -1.63
C GLY A 158 -4.52 -16.87 -1.42
N LEU A 159 -4.11 -16.35 -0.26
CA LEU A 159 -4.19 -14.93 0.09
C LEU A 159 -3.02 -14.09 -0.43
N ILE A 160 -1.94 -14.66 -0.98
CA ILE A 160 -0.93 -13.84 -1.65
C ILE A 160 -1.57 -13.29 -2.93
N LYS A 161 -1.80 -11.96 -2.95
CA LYS A 161 -2.43 -11.24 -4.07
C LYS A 161 -1.46 -10.34 -4.81
N TYR A 162 -0.31 -10.09 -4.23
CA TYR A 162 0.68 -9.17 -4.76
C TYR A 162 2.09 -9.70 -4.47
N ILE A 163 3.00 -9.63 -5.43
CA ILE A 163 4.39 -10.05 -5.25
C ILE A 163 5.34 -8.99 -5.82
N THR A 164 6.35 -8.62 -5.04
CA THR A 164 7.49 -7.84 -5.52
C THR A 164 8.66 -8.76 -5.84
N MET A 165 9.19 -8.64 -7.06
CA MET A 165 10.32 -9.44 -7.51
C MET A 165 11.16 -8.73 -8.58
N ALA A 166 12.41 -9.16 -8.72
CA ALA A 166 13.33 -8.73 -9.76
C ALA A 166 13.10 -9.57 -11.04
N PRO A 167 12.52 -9.01 -12.10
CA PRO A 167 12.10 -9.79 -13.28
C PRO A 167 13.28 -10.39 -14.06
N GLU A 168 14.47 -9.79 -13.98
CA GLU A 168 15.70 -10.27 -14.62
C GLU A 168 16.23 -11.57 -14.01
N HIS A 169 15.75 -11.94 -12.82
CA HIS A 169 16.12 -13.18 -12.13
C HIS A 169 15.08 -14.29 -12.28
N ASP A 170 13.95 -14.03 -12.97
CA ASP A 170 12.89 -15.03 -13.21
C ASP A 170 13.17 -15.81 -14.50
N PRO A 171 13.66 -17.07 -14.41
CA PRO A 171 13.99 -17.84 -15.60
C PRO A 171 12.76 -18.04 -16.48
N ASP A 172 12.88 -17.67 -17.75
CA ASP A 172 11.80 -17.74 -18.77
C ASP A 172 10.50 -17.05 -18.34
N PHE A 173 10.56 -16.12 -17.37
CA PHE A 173 9.41 -15.47 -16.74
C PHE A 173 8.37 -16.47 -16.17
N ALA A 174 8.84 -17.63 -15.71
CA ALA A 174 7.97 -18.73 -15.30
C ALA A 174 7.08 -18.36 -14.10
N LEU A 175 7.66 -17.71 -13.07
CA LEU A 175 6.88 -17.25 -11.93
C LEU A 175 5.98 -16.07 -12.30
N THR A 176 6.47 -15.13 -13.11
CA THR A 176 5.68 -13.99 -13.62
C THR A 176 4.42 -14.48 -14.35
N HIS A 177 4.56 -15.46 -15.26
CA HIS A 177 3.43 -16.08 -15.96
C HIS A 177 2.46 -16.77 -14.99
N TYR A 178 2.98 -17.58 -14.07
CA TYR A 178 2.16 -18.28 -13.09
C TYR A 178 1.34 -17.29 -12.23
N CYS A 179 1.98 -16.26 -11.68
CA CYS A 179 1.32 -15.24 -10.87
C CYS A 179 0.26 -14.49 -11.67
N SER A 180 0.57 -14.04 -12.88
CA SER A 180 -0.37 -13.34 -13.75
C SER A 180 -1.60 -14.19 -14.07
N GLN A 181 -1.42 -15.49 -14.37
CA GLN A 181 -2.50 -16.42 -14.70
C GLN A 181 -3.37 -16.80 -13.49
N THR A 182 -2.80 -16.77 -12.29
CA THR A 182 -3.52 -17.08 -11.03
C THR A 182 -4.08 -15.86 -10.32
N GLY A 183 -3.97 -14.66 -10.93
CA GLY A 183 -4.55 -13.43 -10.41
C GLY A 183 -3.70 -12.73 -9.35
N VAL A 184 -2.42 -13.13 -9.19
CA VAL A 184 -1.45 -12.44 -8.36
C VAL A 184 -0.81 -11.30 -9.16
N VAL A 185 -0.82 -10.10 -8.60
CA VAL A 185 -0.18 -8.92 -9.19
C VAL A 185 1.34 -9.07 -9.09
N VAL A 186 2.03 -9.00 -10.22
CA VAL A 186 3.50 -8.96 -10.25
C VAL A 186 3.95 -7.51 -10.33
N SER A 187 4.71 -7.08 -9.32
CA SER A 187 5.35 -5.78 -9.23
C SER A 187 6.87 -5.93 -9.36
N MET A 188 7.47 -5.13 -10.21
CA MET A 188 8.92 -5.13 -10.40
C MET A 188 9.56 -4.16 -9.43
N GLY A 189 10.46 -4.65 -8.59
CA GLY A 189 11.19 -3.86 -7.61
C GLY A 189 12.39 -4.61 -7.04
N HIS A 190 13.24 -3.92 -6.30
CA HIS A 190 14.52 -4.46 -5.84
C HIS A 190 15.28 -5.14 -6.98
N SER A 191 15.49 -4.40 -8.07
CA SER A 191 15.83 -4.97 -9.36
C SER A 191 16.88 -4.13 -10.10
N SER A 192 17.87 -4.80 -10.69
CA SER A 192 18.87 -4.23 -11.57
C SER A 192 18.46 -4.22 -13.05
N ALA A 193 17.21 -4.55 -13.36
CA ALA A 193 16.70 -4.65 -14.72
C ALA A 193 16.99 -3.39 -15.55
N THR A 194 17.40 -3.60 -16.79
CA THR A 194 17.45 -2.55 -17.81
C THR A 194 16.05 -2.18 -18.26
N TYR A 195 15.92 -1.09 -19.00
CA TYR A 195 14.67 -0.68 -19.63
C TYR A 195 14.04 -1.82 -20.46
N GLU A 196 14.86 -2.50 -21.27
CA GLU A 196 14.44 -3.58 -22.16
C GLU A 196 13.98 -4.81 -21.35
N GLN A 197 14.71 -5.18 -20.27
CA GLN A 197 14.31 -6.28 -19.40
C GLN A 197 13.00 -5.97 -18.67
N ALA A 198 12.81 -4.73 -18.22
CA ALA A 198 11.55 -4.31 -17.62
C ALA A 198 10.37 -4.39 -18.59
N LEU A 199 10.55 -3.99 -19.86
CA LEU A 199 9.53 -4.18 -20.90
C LEU A 199 9.22 -5.65 -21.14
N MET A 200 10.20 -6.55 -21.05
CA MET A 200 9.96 -7.99 -21.15
C MET A 200 9.17 -8.50 -19.92
N GLY A 201 9.47 -8.02 -18.71
CA GLY A 201 8.67 -8.32 -17.51
C GLY A 201 7.20 -7.92 -17.71
N ILE A 202 6.94 -6.71 -18.21
CA ILE A 202 5.57 -6.22 -18.51
C ILE A 202 4.90 -7.09 -19.58
N ALA A 203 5.61 -7.39 -20.67
CA ALA A 203 5.07 -8.24 -21.75
C ALA A 203 4.71 -9.65 -21.27
N ASN A 204 5.33 -10.12 -20.18
CA ASN A 204 5.10 -11.42 -19.58
C ASN A 204 4.13 -11.39 -18.38
N GLY A 205 3.54 -10.23 -18.06
CA GLY A 205 2.44 -10.14 -17.10
C GLY A 205 2.68 -9.28 -15.87
N ALA A 206 3.87 -8.68 -15.70
CA ALA A 206 4.07 -7.69 -14.64
C ALA A 206 3.22 -6.46 -14.94
N MET A 207 2.53 -5.94 -13.90
CA MET A 207 1.59 -4.83 -14.08
C MET A 207 1.79 -3.70 -13.07
N SER A 208 2.82 -3.79 -12.23
CA SER A 208 3.17 -2.75 -11.25
C SER A 208 4.68 -2.61 -11.10
N MET A 209 5.10 -1.50 -10.47
CA MET A 209 6.47 -1.26 -10.01
C MET A 209 6.45 -0.82 -8.56
N THR A 210 7.28 -1.46 -7.75
CA THR A 210 7.35 -1.28 -6.31
C THR A 210 8.15 -0.03 -5.98
N HIS A 211 7.66 0.80 -5.05
CA HIS A 211 8.29 2.01 -4.48
C HIS A 211 9.27 2.72 -5.43
N VAL A 212 8.76 3.14 -6.60
CA VAL A 212 9.53 3.77 -7.68
C VAL A 212 10.52 4.79 -7.15
N TYR A 213 11.72 4.80 -7.71
CA TYR A 213 12.96 5.45 -7.32
C TYR A 213 13.82 4.68 -6.30
N ASN A 214 13.23 3.84 -5.46
CA ASN A 214 13.93 3.14 -4.39
C ASN A 214 14.20 1.68 -4.77
N GLY A 215 15.38 1.16 -4.46
CA GLY A 215 15.74 -0.23 -4.75
C GLY A 215 15.63 -0.62 -6.24
N MET A 216 15.99 0.27 -7.18
CA MET A 216 15.89 -0.01 -8.62
C MET A 216 16.87 0.82 -9.47
N THR A 217 17.08 0.39 -10.72
CA THR A 217 17.93 1.13 -11.66
C THR A 217 17.40 2.54 -11.89
N PRO A 218 18.25 3.58 -11.69
CA PRO A 218 17.82 4.98 -11.75
C PRO A 218 17.56 5.44 -13.19
N TYR A 219 16.85 6.57 -13.34
CA TYR A 219 16.65 7.20 -14.61
C TYR A 219 17.94 7.90 -15.11
N HIS A 220 18.35 7.55 -16.32
CA HIS A 220 19.33 8.30 -17.08
C HIS A 220 18.84 8.41 -18.52
N HIS A 221 19.00 9.59 -19.17
CA HIS A 221 18.44 9.87 -20.50
C HIS A 221 18.88 8.94 -21.62
N ARG A 222 19.96 8.18 -21.47
CA ARG A 222 20.44 7.15 -22.39
C ARG A 222 20.30 5.71 -21.85
N LYS A 223 20.01 5.55 -20.56
CA LYS A 223 19.76 4.27 -19.89
C LYS A 223 18.60 4.46 -18.92
N PRO A 224 17.34 4.45 -19.38
CA PRO A 224 16.20 4.87 -18.56
C PRO A 224 15.96 4.01 -17.31
N GLY A 225 16.39 2.75 -17.32
CA GLY A 225 16.22 1.82 -16.20
C GLY A 225 14.75 1.57 -15.84
N LEU A 226 14.52 1.02 -14.67
CA LEU A 226 13.17 0.79 -14.13
C LEU A 226 12.42 2.11 -13.89
N VAL A 227 13.08 3.12 -13.33
CA VAL A 227 12.45 4.44 -13.11
C VAL A 227 11.93 5.02 -14.42
N GLY A 228 12.73 4.97 -15.49
CA GLY A 228 12.30 5.45 -16.80
C GLY A 228 11.20 4.61 -17.41
N THR A 229 11.17 3.29 -17.15
CA THR A 229 10.09 2.42 -17.57
C THR A 229 8.79 2.78 -16.84
N ALA A 230 8.84 2.98 -15.52
CA ALA A 230 7.68 3.40 -14.73
C ALA A 230 7.05 4.69 -15.25
N MET A 231 7.88 5.67 -15.62
CA MET A 231 7.40 6.95 -16.16
C MET A 231 6.90 6.85 -17.59
N ARG A 232 7.53 5.99 -18.42
CA ARG A 232 7.23 5.90 -19.87
C ARG A 232 6.01 5.05 -20.17
N VAL A 233 5.86 3.91 -19.48
CA VAL A 233 4.73 2.99 -19.66
C VAL A 233 3.58 3.42 -18.77
N ARG A 234 2.55 3.99 -19.37
CA ARG A 234 1.48 4.67 -18.62
C ARG A 234 0.42 3.74 -18.06
N ASP A 235 0.26 2.58 -18.63
CA ASP A 235 -0.78 1.59 -18.34
C ASP A 235 -0.35 0.46 -17.39
N ILE A 236 0.78 0.65 -16.69
CA ILE A 236 1.18 -0.12 -15.52
C ILE A 236 1.09 0.75 -14.27
N TYR A 237 0.83 0.15 -13.12
CA TYR A 237 0.82 0.86 -11.86
C TYR A 237 2.24 1.17 -11.38
N GLY A 238 2.39 2.19 -10.56
CA GLY A 238 3.65 2.51 -9.91
C GLY A 238 3.36 2.92 -8.48
N GLU A 239 3.96 2.22 -7.54
CA GLU A 239 3.93 2.58 -6.14
C GLU A 239 4.95 3.68 -5.85
N VAL A 240 4.66 4.54 -4.88
CA VAL A 240 5.60 5.55 -4.42
C VAL A 240 5.36 5.88 -2.94
N ILE A 241 6.45 6.00 -2.18
CA ILE A 241 6.44 6.43 -0.78
C ILE A 241 6.37 7.95 -0.77
N CYS A 242 5.30 8.50 -0.19
CA CYS A 242 4.98 9.93 -0.28
C CYS A 242 5.32 10.70 1.00
N ASP A 243 6.47 10.42 1.61
CA ASP A 243 6.95 11.07 2.83
C ASP A 243 7.83 12.31 2.59
N GLY A 244 8.18 12.60 1.33
CA GLY A 244 9.07 13.69 0.95
C GLY A 244 10.55 13.45 1.27
N CYS A 245 10.89 12.27 1.80
CA CYS A 245 12.22 11.88 2.24
C CYS A 245 12.81 10.77 1.37
N HIS A 246 12.06 9.66 1.14
CA HIS A 246 12.44 8.62 0.19
C HIS A 246 12.52 9.16 -1.24
N SER A 247 11.68 10.12 -1.54
CA SER A 247 11.65 10.82 -2.82
C SER A 247 11.43 12.31 -2.58
N HIS A 248 12.32 13.14 -3.12
CA HIS A 248 12.17 14.59 -3.06
C HIS A 248 10.82 15.03 -3.67
N LEU A 249 10.22 16.09 -3.13
CA LEU A 249 8.91 16.60 -3.55
C LEU A 249 8.79 16.82 -5.07
N ALA A 250 9.85 17.32 -5.70
CA ALA A 250 9.90 17.48 -7.16
C ALA A 250 9.89 16.13 -7.90
N ALA A 251 10.51 15.07 -7.34
CA ALA A 251 10.46 13.74 -7.91
C ALA A 251 9.06 13.14 -7.80
N LEU A 252 8.38 13.34 -6.66
CA LEU A 252 6.98 12.97 -6.47
C LEU A 252 6.09 13.66 -7.51
N ASN A 253 6.19 14.99 -7.65
CA ASN A 253 5.41 15.74 -8.66
C ASN A 253 5.65 15.22 -10.09
N ASN A 254 6.91 15.01 -10.46
CA ASN A 254 7.27 14.46 -11.78
C ASN A 254 6.67 13.07 -12.00
N PHE A 255 6.72 12.19 -10.99
CA PHE A 255 6.14 10.85 -11.07
C PHE A 255 4.61 10.91 -11.28
N PHE A 256 3.89 11.67 -10.44
CA PHE A 256 2.44 11.81 -10.57
C PHE A 256 2.03 12.47 -11.90
N THR A 257 2.83 13.41 -12.39
CA THR A 257 2.63 14.02 -13.72
C THR A 257 2.81 13.00 -14.85
N ALA A 258 3.83 12.15 -14.76
CA ALA A 258 4.11 11.13 -15.77
C ALA A 258 3.08 9.99 -15.77
N LYS A 259 2.71 9.50 -14.58
CA LYS A 259 1.72 8.41 -14.40
C LYS A 259 0.28 8.88 -14.59
N GLY A 260 0.02 10.14 -14.28
CA GLY A 260 -1.32 10.68 -14.30
C GLY A 260 -2.20 10.15 -13.17
N ARG A 261 -3.50 10.40 -13.32
CA ARG A 261 -4.51 10.19 -12.28
C ARG A 261 -4.78 8.73 -11.91
N ASP A 262 -4.62 7.81 -12.87
CA ASP A 262 -5.22 6.46 -12.76
C ASP A 262 -4.21 5.33 -12.50
N TYR A 263 -2.89 5.59 -12.54
CA TYR A 263 -1.86 4.56 -12.43
C TYR A 263 -0.77 4.84 -11.38
N SER A 264 -0.89 5.91 -10.60
CA SER A 264 -0.07 6.17 -9.43
C SER A 264 -0.69 5.51 -8.20
N VAL A 265 0.12 4.88 -7.35
CA VAL A 265 -0.30 4.26 -6.10
C VAL A 265 0.58 4.79 -4.97
N MET A 266 -0.03 5.48 -4.01
CA MET A 266 0.63 5.89 -2.77
C MET A 266 0.69 4.70 -1.83
N ILE A 267 1.85 4.44 -1.27
CA ILE A 267 2.08 3.41 -0.25
C ILE A 267 2.76 4.03 0.96
N SER A 268 2.66 3.38 2.11
CA SER A 268 3.43 3.78 3.27
C SER A 268 4.80 3.13 3.30
N ASP A 269 4.93 1.88 2.90
CA ASP A 269 6.13 1.07 3.13
C ASP A 269 6.53 1.12 4.62
N SER A 270 5.52 1.10 5.50
CA SER A 270 5.76 1.30 6.93
C SER A 270 6.25 0.03 7.60
N LEU A 271 7.02 0.22 8.65
CA LEU A 271 7.62 -0.86 9.44
C LEU A 271 7.10 -0.83 10.88
N ARG A 272 7.45 -1.86 11.68
CA ARG A 272 7.02 -2.01 13.08
C ARG A 272 7.20 -0.77 13.95
N ALA A 273 8.20 0.08 13.66
CA ALA A 273 8.49 1.28 14.45
C ALA A 273 7.47 2.42 14.24
N LYS A 274 6.60 2.33 13.22
CA LYS A 274 5.51 3.28 13.02
C LYS A 274 4.59 3.30 14.25
N HIS A 275 4.27 4.50 14.73
CA HIS A 275 3.51 4.73 15.96
C HIS A 275 4.19 4.23 17.25
N CYS A 276 5.48 3.95 17.21
CA CYS A 276 6.25 3.58 18.39
C CYS A 276 7.13 4.75 18.87
N PRO A 277 7.54 4.74 20.17
CA PRO A 277 8.41 5.78 20.70
C PRO A 277 9.76 5.87 19.98
N PRO A 278 10.32 7.07 19.74
CA PRO A 278 11.68 7.21 19.24
C PRO A 278 12.71 6.56 20.19
N GLY A 279 13.82 6.05 19.64
CA GLY A 279 14.90 5.44 20.42
C GLY A 279 14.64 4.03 20.94
N GLY A 280 13.52 3.40 20.52
CA GLY A 280 13.28 1.96 20.75
C GLY A 280 14.26 1.08 19.96
N ASN A 281 14.38 -0.18 20.39
CA ASN A 281 15.10 -1.20 19.63
C ASN A 281 14.14 -1.83 18.62
N TYR A 282 14.31 -1.47 17.36
CA TYR A 282 13.49 -2.00 16.26
C TYR A 282 14.38 -2.77 15.29
N GLU A 283 13.75 -3.60 14.46
CA GLU A 283 14.42 -4.36 13.42
C GLU A 283 13.53 -4.46 12.18
N LEU A 284 14.16 -4.71 11.04
CA LEU A 284 13.53 -5.06 9.76
C LEU A 284 14.24 -6.28 9.20
N GLY A 285 13.51 -7.39 8.98
CA GLY A 285 14.09 -8.64 8.49
C GLY A 285 15.20 -9.22 9.39
N GLY A 286 15.17 -8.93 10.71
CA GLY A 286 16.19 -9.34 11.68
C GLY A 286 17.40 -8.39 11.76
N HIS A 287 17.47 -7.33 10.95
CA HIS A 287 18.52 -6.32 11.02
C HIS A 287 18.09 -5.14 11.90
N PRO A 288 18.93 -4.72 12.88
CA PRO A 288 18.61 -3.58 13.73
C PRO A 288 18.44 -2.30 12.92
N ILE A 289 17.41 -1.52 13.23
CA ILE A 289 17.16 -0.19 12.67
C ILE A 289 17.13 0.87 13.76
N GLU A 290 17.37 2.10 13.36
CA GLU A 290 17.24 3.27 14.23
C GLU A 290 16.39 4.35 13.56
N ILE A 291 15.59 5.05 14.36
CA ILE A 291 14.79 6.19 13.90
C ILE A 291 15.59 7.45 14.20
N GLY A 292 15.97 8.17 13.15
CA GLY A 292 16.67 9.44 13.25
C GLY A 292 15.77 10.56 13.78
N GLU A 293 16.40 11.69 14.15
CA GLU A 293 15.67 12.91 14.52
C GLU A 293 14.80 13.47 13.38
N ASP A 294 15.14 13.15 12.14
CA ASP A 294 14.40 13.44 10.92
C ASP A 294 13.16 12.53 10.71
N GLY A 295 12.94 11.57 11.61
CA GLY A 295 11.85 10.60 11.55
C GLY A 295 12.08 9.44 10.58
N LEU A 296 13.23 9.38 9.89
CA LEU A 296 13.56 8.28 8.97
C LEU A 296 14.12 7.08 9.72
N ALA A 297 13.68 5.90 9.32
CA ALA A 297 14.28 4.65 9.74
C ALA A 297 15.49 4.32 8.84
N ARG A 298 16.59 3.90 9.47
CA ARG A 298 17.82 3.47 8.78
C ARG A 298 18.33 2.18 9.38
N LEU A 299 18.99 1.36 8.58
CA LEU A 299 19.78 0.26 9.10
C LEU A 299 20.85 0.82 10.03
N LYS A 300 20.90 0.33 11.26
CA LYS A 300 21.76 0.87 12.32
C LYS A 300 23.22 0.95 11.89
N GLY A 301 23.78 2.16 12.01
CA GLY A 301 25.18 2.45 11.65
C GLY A 301 25.43 2.60 10.16
N THR A 302 24.39 2.78 9.34
CA THR A 302 24.49 3.04 7.89
C THR A 302 23.58 4.20 7.47
N ASP A 303 23.74 4.68 6.24
CA ASP A 303 22.84 5.68 5.64
C ASP A 303 21.68 5.02 4.87
N THR A 304 21.58 3.67 4.87
CA THR A 304 20.54 2.94 4.14
C THR A 304 19.20 3.13 4.82
N ILE A 305 18.26 3.77 4.12
CA ILE A 305 16.87 3.90 4.57
C ILE A 305 16.22 2.51 4.58
N ALA A 306 15.40 2.25 5.58
CA ALA A 306 14.81 0.94 5.85
C ALA A 306 13.32 1.10 6.13
N GLY A 307 12.48 1.06 5.09
CA GLY A 307 11.06 1.32 5.20
C GLY A 307 10.74 2.71 5.75
N SER A 308 9.49 2.96 6.10
CA SER A 308 9.05 4.27 6.57
C SER A 308 8.27 4.23 7.89
N THR A 309 7.94 5.41 8.40
CA THR A 309 6.96 5.62 9.49
C THR A 309 5.79 6.50 8.99
N LEU A 310 5.56 6.54 7.68
CA LEU A 310 4.57 7.39 7.04
C LEU A 310 3.13 6.98 7.41
N ASN A 311 2.33 7.95 7.83
CA ASN A 311 0.88 7.80 7.93
C ASN A 311 0.23 8.17 6.58
N MET A 312 -0.74 7.40 6.12
CA MET A 312 -1.37 7.61 4.81
C MET A 312 -2.04 8.99 4.67
N ASN A 313 -2.71 9.49 5.71
CA ASN A 313 -3.29 10.83 5.70
C ASN A 313 -2.22 11.94 5.58
N LYS A 314 -1.04 11.75 6.19
CA LYS A 314 0.09 12.68 6.03
C LYS A 314 0.68 12.62 4.63
N GLY A 315 0.78 11.42 4.03
CA GLY A 315 1.20 11.26 2.64
C GLY A 315 0.29 12.01 1.68
N LEU A 316 -1.03 11.91 1.87
CA LEU A 316 -2.02 12.67 1.09
C LEU A 316 -1.79 14.19 1.22
N LYS A 317 -1.56 14.69 2.45
CA LYS A 317 -1.23 16.11 2.69
C LYS A 317 0.04 16.54 1.95
N ILE A 318 1.13 15.78 2.11
CA ILE A 318 2.42 16.07 1.45
C ILE A 318 2.26 16.13 -0.07
N LEU A 319 1.51 15.19 -0.65
CA LEU A 319 1.27 15.20 -2.10
C LEU A 319 0.55 16.48 -2.54
N VAL A 320 -0.50 16.88 -1.83
CA VAL A 320 -1.33 18.02 -2.25
C VAL A 320 -0.68 19.36 -1.93
N GLU A 321 -0.20 19.55 -0.70
CA GLU A 321 0.25 20.85 -0.22
C GLU A 321 1.73 21.12 -0.56
N ASP A 322 2.59 20.09 -0.47
CA ASP A 322 4.03 20.28 -0.61
C ASP A 322 4.53 19.86 -2.00
N ALA A 323 4.06 18.73 -2.54
CA ALA A 323 4.42 18.25 -3.87
C ALA A 323 3.52 18.83 -4.98
N MET A 324 2.48 19.61 -4.66
CA MET A 324 1.60 20.28 -5.62
C MET A 324 0.90 19.31 -6.60
N VAL A 325 0.59 18.10 -6.15
CA VAL A 325 -0.20 17.13 -6.92
C VAL A 325 -1.69 17.48 -6.80
N PRO A 326 -2.47 17.49 -7.89
CA PRO A 326 -3.91 17.74 -7.81
C PRO A 326 -4.61 16.80 -6.83
N PHE A 327 -5.52 17.32 -6.02
CA PHE A 327 -6.19 16.56 -4.95
C PHE A 327 -6.83 15.25 -5.43
N ASP A 328 -7.53 15.29 -6.57
CA ASP A 328 -8.17 14.11 -7.16
C ASP A 328 -7.16 13.02 -7.56
N THR A 329 -5.99 13.42 -8.06
CA THR A 329 -4.89 12.52 -8.42
C THR A 329 -4.25 11.92 -7.17
N ALA A 330 -3.98 12.73 -6.15
CA ALA A 330 -3.43 12.28 -4.87
C ALA A 330 -4.41 11.34 -4.15
N LEU A 331 -5.69 11.70 -4.08
CA LEU A 331 -6.72 10.85 -3.45
C LEU A 331 -6.91 9.53 -4.20
N ASN A 332 -6.94 9.55 -5.53
CA ASN A 332 -7.07 8.32 -6.32
C ASN A 332 -5.90 7.35 -6.05
N SER A 333 -4.69 7.87 -5.80
CA SER A 333 -3.51 7.03 -5.57
C SER A 333 -3.58 6.21 -4.27
N CYS A 334 -4.39 6.61 -3.30
CA CYS A 334 -4.59 5.88 -2.05
C CYS A 334 -6.01 5.30 -1.89
N THR A 335 -6.84 5.36 -2.91
CA THR A 335 -8.22 4.86 -2.85
C THR A 335 -8.54 3.96 -4.04
N ILE A 336 -8.97 4.53 -5.18
CA ILE A 336 -9.45 3.75 -6.33
C ILE A 336 -8.32 3.06 -7.10
N ASN A 337 -7.11 3.63 -7.17
CA ASN A 337 -6.02 3.00 -7.92
C ASN A 337 -5.52 1.71 -7.26
N PRO A 338 -5.22 1.67 -5.93
CA PRO A 338 -4.92 0.41 -5.26
C PRO A 338 -6.09 -0.58 -5.31
N ALA A 339 -7.36 -0.13 -5.28
CA ALA A 339 -8.51 -1.00 -5.47
C ALA A 339 -8.52 -1.64 -6.87
N ARG A 340 -8.18 -0.88 -7.92
CA ARG A 340 -8.09 -1.39 -9.31
C ARG A 340 -6.96 -2.39 -9.48
N VAL A 341 -5.77 -2.11 -8.94
CA VAL A 341 -4.64 -3.05 -9.05
C VAL A 341 -4.96 -4.38 -8.40
N LEU A 342 -5.72 -4.37 -7.31
CA LEU A 342 -6.19 -5.57 -6.61
C LEU A 342 -7.50 -6.16 -7.18
N ARG A 343 -8.11 -5.50 -8.18
CA ARG A 343 -9.38 -5.91 -8.80
C ARG A 343 -10.54 -6.00 -7.80
N VAL A 344 -10.59 -5.05 -6.86
CA VAL A 344 -11.68 -4.88 -5.89
C VAL A 344 -12.38 -3.52 -6.04
N ASP A 345 -12.18 -2.87 -7.19
CA ASP A 345 -12.74 -1.56 -7.54
C ASP A 345 -14.23 -1.60 -7.91
N ASP A 346 -14.83 -2.77 -7.87
CA ASP A 346 -16.27 -3.03 -7.90
C ASP A 346 -16.96 -2.81 -6.54
N ARG A 347 -16.17 -2.78 -5.45
CA ARG A 347 -16.70 -2.60 -4.08
C ARG A 347 -15.91 -1.62 -3.21
N LYS A 348 -14.70 -1.18 -3.60
CA LYS A 348 -13.83 -0.29 -2.80
C LYS A 348 -13.32 0.92 -3.58
N GLY A 349 -12.84 1.92 -2.83
CA GLY A 349 -12.15 3.09 -3.37
C GLY A 349 -13.06 4.22 -3.87
N ARG A 350 -14.38 4.13 -3.68
CA ARG A 350 -15.35 5.17 -4.06
C ARG A 350 -16.53 5.26 -3.08
N LEU A 351 -17.11 6.46 -2.99
CA LEU A 351 -18.42 6.65 -2.34
C LEU A 351 -19.52 6.48 -3.41
N VAL A 352 -20.02 5.25 -3.54
CA VAL A 352 -21.03 4.87 -4.54
C VAL A 352 -21.98 3.83 -3.88
N ALA A 353 -23.28 3.91 -4.17
CA ALA A 353 -24.24 2.93 -3.69
C ALA A 353 -23.87 1.51 -4.13
N GLY A 354 -23.93 0.55 -3.21
CA GLY A 354 -23.50 -0.83 -3.37
C GLY A 354 -22.04 -1.11 -2.95
N TYR A 355 -21.21 -0.08 -2.81
CA TYR A 355 -19.82 -0.21 -2.34
C TYR A 355 -19.77 -0.42 -0.82
N ASP A 356 -18.68 -0.98 -0.34
CA ASP A 356 -18.39 -1.06 1.09
C ASP A 356 -18.40 0.35 1.69
N ALA A 357 -18.96 0.51 2.86
CA ALA A 357 -19.01 1.80 3.55
C ALA A 357 -17.67 2.10 4.24
N ASP A 358 -16.61 2.16 3.43
CA ASP A 358 -15.27 2.54 3.83
C ASP A 358 -15.08 4.05 3.58
N MET A 359 -15.02 4.83 4.66
CA MET A 359 -15.01 6.28 4.58
C MET A 359 -14.06 6.88 5.59
N VAL A 360 -13.44 7.99 5.21
CA VAL A 360 -12.60 8.81 6.09
C VAL A 360 -13.17 10.23 6.16
N VAL A 361 -13.29 10.73 7.36
CA VAL A 361 -13.64 12.14 7.62
C VAL A 361 -12.35 12.88 7.95
N LEU A 362 -11.98 13.82 7.10
CA LEU A 362 -10.77 14.62 7.22
C LEU A 362 -11.09 16.05 7.65
N GLU A 363 -10.29 16.56 8.56
CA GLU A 363 -10.18 18.00 8.84
C GLU A 363 -9.46 18.73 7.69
N ASP A 364 -9.45 20.06 7.73
CA ASP A 364 -8.78 20.85 6.69
C ASP A 364 -7.25 20.65 6.66
N ASP A 365 -6.64 20.29 7.80
CA ASP A 365 -5.21 19.96 7.91
C ASP A 365 -4.87 18.51 7.59
N TYR A 366 -5.85 17.73 7.06
CA TYR A 366 -5.77 16.30 6.77
C TYR A 366 -5.67 15.38 7.99
N SER A 367 -5.83 15.86 9.21
CA SER A 367 -6.01 14.97 10.36
C SER A 367 -7.34 14.20 10.23
N VAL A 368 -7.34 12.98 10.74
CA VAL A 368 -8.51 12.10 10.67
C VAL A 368 -9.42 12.39 11.85
N ALA A 369 -10.65 12.78 11.57
CA ALA A 369 -11.69 13.00 12.58
C ALA A 369 -12.49 11.74 12.86
N GLN A 370 -12.70 10.89 11.85
CA GLN A 370 -13.38 9.60 11.95
C GLN A 370 -13.01 8.71 10.77
N THR A 371 -12.98 7.42 11.00
CA THR A 371 -12.87 6.40 9.95
C THR A 371 -13.97 5.37 10.13
N TYR A 372 -14.59 4.99 9.02
CA TYR A 372 -15.57 3.90 8.98
C TYR A 372 -15.02 2.74 8.18
N CYS A 373 -14.93 1.57 8.81
CA CYS A 373 -14.58 0.32 8.12
C CYS A 373 -15.88 -0.48 7.94
N ARG A 374 -16.32 -0.63 6.71
CA ARG A 374 -17.59 -1.30 6.38
C ARG A 374 -18.74 -0.79 7.27
N GLY A 375 -18.84 0.54 7.40
CA GLY A 375 -19.86 1.21 8.17
C GLY A 375 -19.70 1.22 9.69
N THR A 376 -18.68 0.55 10.22
CA THR A 376 -18.36 0.58 11.65
C THR A 376 -17.43 1.76 11.94
N ALA A 377 -17.82 2.65 12.85
CA ALA A 377 -17.00 3.75 13.33
C ALA A 377 -15.81 3.21 14.13
N MET A 378 -14.60 3.71 13.83
CA MET A 378 -13.35 3.19 14.40
C MET A 378 -12.69 4.16 15.40
N LEU A 379 -13.06 5.46 15.41
CA LEU A 379 -12.51 6.50 16.29
C LEU A 379 -13.58 7.10 17.20
#